data_81367dc1b5a0945e221a2c4d589c2d3a
#
_entry.id   81367dc1b5a0945e221a2c4d589c2d3a
#
_cell.length_a   1.000
_cell.length_b   1.000
_cell.length_c   1.000
_cell.angle_alpha   90.00
_cell.angle_beta   90.00
_cell.angle_gamma   90.00
#
_symmetry.space_group_name_H-M   'P 1'
#
loop_
_entity.id
_entity.type
_entity.pdbx_description
1 polymer ?
#
loop_
_entity_poly.entity_id
_entity_poly.type
_entity_poly.pdbx_seq_one_letter_code
_entity_poly.pdbx_strand_id
1 'polypeptide(L)'
;MIPYVATRADTPPKPIIVVEKANFDSWLSAQPEMHKGWIAAQGFEATGGKSLSLPGSAGDIDAVLFIKDGAWNIWSLADLPAQLPPGFYTVSADFSEKEATEVATGWSLATYVFDRFKKSKKEFATLILPDAADENMVRRTVKAITLVRDLINLPAGDLGPSGLEAAASQVAGEFEAEQTNIIGEDLLTYHFPMVHAVGRAAADAPRLIDITWGDKSAPKVTLVGKGVCFDTGGLDLKPSSAMLMMKKDMGGAATVLGLAYMIMDAGLPVRLRVLIPAVENSVSGNAFRP
;
A
#
# COMPACT_ATOMS: atom_id res chain seq x y z
N MET A 1 10.97 7.80 5.40
CA MET A 1 10.88 6.77 6.47
C MET A 1 9.96 5.66 5.97
N ILE A 2 10.29 4.40 6.23
CA ILE A 2 9.48 3.23 5.88
C ILE A 2 8.79 2.75 7.16
N PRO A 3 7.45 2.69 7.22
CA PRO A 3 6.74 2.27 8.43
C PRO A 3 7.17 0.89 8.89
N TYR A 4 7.59 0.76 10.15
CA TYR A 4 8.01 -0.49 10.80
C TYR A 4 9.10 -1.29 10.05
N VAL A 5 9.92 -0.58 9.28
CA VAL A 5 11.20 -1.08 8.74
C VAL A 5 12.28 -0.06 9.05
N ALA A 6 13.37 -0.48 9.68
CA ALA A 6 14.44 0.38 10.15
C ALA A 6 15.81 -0.13 9.67
N THR A 7 16.76 0.77 9.45
CA THR A 7 18.15 0.40 9.12
C THR A 7 19.01 0.14 10.35
N ARG A 8 18.53 0.56 11.54
CA ARG A 8 19.18 0.36 12.83
C ARG A 8 18.17 0.05 13.91
N ALA A 9 18.61 -0.69 14.92
CA ALA A 9 17.82 -0.99 16.11
C ALA A 9 18.31 -0.16 17.31
N ASP A 10 17.38 0.36 18.11
CA ASP A 10 17.69 1.05 19.38
C ASP A 10 17.89 0.05 20.54
N THR A 11 17.43 -1.18 20.37
CA THR A 11 17.61 -2.31 21.29
C THR A 11 18.04 -3.55 20.51
N PRO A 12 18.71 -4.53 21.12
CA PRO A 12 19.11 -5.76 20.42
C PRO A 12 17.92 -6.41 19.70
N PRO A 13 18.01 -6.62 18.37
CA PRO A 13 16.92 -7.21 17.60
C PRO A 13 16.82 -8.71 17.90
N LYS A 14 15.59 -9.22 17.91
CA LYS A 14 15.30 -10.66 18.06
C LYS A 14 15.40 -11.34 16.69
N PRO A 15 16.08 -12.48 16.59
CA PRO A 15 16.18 -13.18 15.31
C PRO A 15 14.88 -13.90 14.95
N ILE A 16 14.48 -13.78 13.69
CA ILE A 16 13.51 -14.67 13.04
C ILE A 16 14.33 -15.78 12.38
N ILE A 17 14.28 -16.96 12.97
CA ILE A 17 14.96 -18.17 12.51
C ILE A 17 14.07 -18.80 11.43
N VAL A 18 14.56 -18.77 10.19
CA VAL A 18 13.85 -19.37 9.05
C VAL A 18 14.27 -20.81 8.91
N VAL A 19 13.30 -21.71 8.93
CA VAL A 19 13.50 -23.14 8.76
C VAL A 19 12.66 -23.64 7.60
N GLU A 20 13.34 -24.22 6.58
CA GLU A 20 12.64 -24.91 5.51
C GLU A 20 11.81 -26.07 6.10
N LYS A 21 10.54 -26.18 5.69
CA LYS A 21 9.64 -27.23 6.19
C LYS A 21 10.25 -28.62 6.12
N ALA A 22 10.92 -28.94 5.02
CA ALA A 22 11.59 -30.23 4.83
C ALA A 22 12.72 -30.48 5.83
N ASN A 23 13.29 -29.43 6.43
CA ASN A 23 14.43 -29.53 7.35
C ASN A 23 14.02 -29.39 8.82
N PHE A 24 12.70 -29.25 9.09
CA PHE A 24 12.22 -28.95 10.46
C PHE A 24 12.63 -29.99 11.49
N ASP A 25 12.47 -31.28 11.22
CA ASP A 25 12.81 -32.35 12.17
C ASP A 25 14.32 -32.38 12.49
N SER A 26 15.15 -32.20 11.47
CA SER A 26 16.61 -32.11 11.63
C SER A 26 16.99 -30.87 12.45
N TRP A 27 16.41 -29.71 12.13
CA TRP A 27 16.63 -28.48 12.90
C TRP A 27 16.16 -28.65 14.35
N LEU A 28 14.95 -29.19 14.57
CA LEU A 28 14.39 -29.39 15.90
C LEU A 28 15.29 -30.31 16.77
N SER A 29 15.82 -31.38 16.18
CA SER A 29 16.70 -32.32 16.91
C SER A 29 17.95 -31.64 17.51
N ALA A 30 18.44 -30.60 16.86
CA ALA A 30 19.60 -29.82 17.27
C ALA A 30 19.30 -28.69 18.29
N GLN A 31 18.02 -28.44 18.61
CA GLN A 31 17.64 -27.36 19.50
C GLN A 31 17.83 -27.71 20.97
N PRO A 32 17.99 -26.71 21.87
CA PRO A 32 17.97 -26.90 23.30
C PRO A 32 16.68 -27.60 23.78
N GLU A 33 16.74 -28.40 24.84
CA GLU A 33 15.59 -29.11 25.39
C GLU A 33 14.43 -28.19 25.76
N MET A 34 14.72 -26.96 26.20
CA MET A 34 13.72 -25.94 26.48
C MET A 34 12.89 -25.62 25.23
N HIS A 35 13.52 -25.38 24.08
CA HIS A 35 12.81 -25.09 22.83
C HIS A 35 12.05 -26.31 22.32
N LYS A 36 12.61 -27.51 22.39
CA LYS A 36 11.93 -28.77 22.02
C LYS A 36 10.67 -28.96 22.85
N GLY A 37 10.81 -28.83 24.19
CA GLY A 37 9.67 -28.94 25.12
C GLY A 37 8.61 -27.89 24.87
N TRP A 38 9.00 -26.65 24.58
CA TRP A 38 8.07 -25.57 24.27
C TRP A 38 7.30 -25.82 22.96
N ILE A 39 8.01 -26.18 21.89
CA ILE A 39 7.41 -26.50 20.57
C ILE A 39 6.38 -27.64 20.71
N ALA A 40 6.74 -28.70 21.46
CA ALA A 40 5.83 -29.81 21.73
C ALA A 40 4.63 -29.39 22.59
N ALA A 41 4.84 -28.60 23.64
CA ALA A 41 3.77 -28.11 24.52
C ALA A 41 2.79 -27.20 23.79
N GLN A 42 3.24 -26.44 22.78
CA GLN A 42 2.38 -25.61 21.93
C GLN A 42 1.64 -26.42 20.84
N GLY A 43 1.91 -27.70 20.70
CA GLY A 43 1.37 -28.53 19.61
C GLY A 43 1.73 -27.95 18.24
N PHE A 44 2.93 -27.38 18.11
CA PHE A 44 3.32 -26.69 16.89
C PHE A 44 3.58 -27.68 15.76
N GLU A 45 2.86 -27.50 14.66
CA GLU A 45 3.04 -28.24 13.42
C GLU A 45 3.78 -27.40 12.40
N ALA A 46 4.84 -27.94 11.81
CA ALA A 46 5.65 -27.27 10.80
C ALA A 46 4.91 -27.15 9.46
N THR A 47 4.03 -26.18 9.40
CA THR A 47 3.29 -25.83 8.18
C THR A 47 3.85 -24.50 7.63
N GLY A 48 4.03 -24.42 6.31
CA GLY A 48 4.54 -23.21 5.64
C GLY A 48 3.77 -21.95 6.02
N GLY A 49 4.50 -20.87 6.33
CA GLY A 49 3.97 -19.60 6.80
C GLY A 49 3.67 -19.53 8.30
N LYS A 50 3.70 -20.64 9.04
CA LYS A 50 3.51 -20.63 10.51
C LYS A 50 4.76 -20.12 11.23
N SER A 51 4.52 -19.41 12.33
CA SER A 51 5.57 -18.92 13.23
C SER A 51 5.26 -19.29 14.67
N LEU A 52 6.30 -19.35 15.49
CA LEU A 52 6.23 -19.57 16.94
C LEU A 52 7.30 -18.76 17.65
N SER A 53 6.90 -17.95 18.63
CA SER A 53 7.86 -17.29 19.52
C SER A 53 8.52 -18.33 20.44
N LEU A 54 9.85 -18.34 20.45
CA LEU A 54 10.66 -19.22 21.31
C LEU A 54 11.03 -18.47 22.59
N PRO A 55 10.82 -19.07 23.77
CA PRO A 55 11.12 -18.43 25.04
C PRO A 55 12.61 -18.35 25.30
N GLY A 56 13.05 -17.23 25.89
CA GLY A 56 14.33 -17.10 26.54
C GLY A 56 14.32 -17.61 27.96
N SER A 57 15.49 -17.74 28.56
CA SER A 57 15.66 -18.22 29.96
C SER A 57 15.04 -17.28 31.00
N ALA A 58 14.87 -16.02 30.68
CA ALA A 58 14.25 -15.00 31.54
C ALA A 58 12.72 -14.88 31.36
N GLY A 59 12.11 -15.73 30.52
CA GLY A 59 10.68 -15.68 30.21
C GLY A 59 10.31 -14.64 29.16
N ASP A 60 11.27 -14.02 28.52
CA ASP A 60 11.12 -13.16 27.35
C ASP A 60 11.11 -13.98 26.03
N ILE A 61 10.97 -13.30 24.90
CA ILE A 61 11.13 -13.91 23.58
C ILE A 61 12.60 -13.81 23.19
N ASP A 62 13.25 -14.96 23.01
CA ASP A 62 14.62 -15.08 22.55
C ASP A 62 14.70 -15.02 21.02
N ALA A 63 13.83 -15.77 20.35
CA ALA A 63 13.79 -15.87 18.90
C ALA A 63 12.35 -16.11 18.41
N VAL A 64 12.16 -16.01 17.10
CA VAL A 64 10.92 -16.41 16.42
C VAL A 64 11.25 -17.50 15.41
N LEU A 65 10.69 -18.68 15.56
CA LEU A 65 10.72 -19.72 14.54
C LEU A 65 9.74 -19.35 13.42
N PHE A 66 10.17 -19.42 12.17
CA PHE A 66 9.31 -19.26 11.00
C PHE A 66 9.53 -20.44 10.05
N ILE A 67 8.44 -21.11 9.66
CA ILE A 67 8.49 -22.23 8.72
C ILE A 67 8.31 -21.71 7.30
N LYS A 68 9.36 -21.85 6.51
CA LYS A 68 9.35 -21.52 5.08
C LYS A 68 8.95 -22.76 4.27
N ASP A 69 8.04 -22.56 3.31
CA ASP A 69 7.62 -23.57 2.33
C ASP A 69 7.49 -22.89 0.96
N GLY A 70 8.32 -23.27 0.00
CA GLY A 70 8.37 -22.65 -1.32
C GLY A 70 9.21 -21.38 -1.43
N ALA A 71 9.03 -20.62 -2.52
CA ALA A 71 9.79 -19.42 -2.81
C ALA A 71 9.37 -18.22 -1.94
N TRP A 72 10.32 -17.32 -1.66
CA TRP A 72 10.00 -16.03 -1.06
C TRP A 72 9.13 -15.17 -1.97
N ASN A 73 8.23 -14.42 -1.38
CA ASN A 73 7.42 -13.43 -2.05
C ASN A 73 7.06 -12.30 -1.08
N ILE A 74 6.44 -11.25 -1.59
CA ILE A 74 6.11 -10.05 -0.84
C ILE A 74 5.26 -10.32 0.43
N TRP A 75 4.48 -11.40 0.47
CA TRP A 75 3.58 -11.73 1.59
C TRP A 75 4.15 -12.75 2.57
N SER A 76 5.34 -13.29 2.31
CA SER A 76 5.90 -14.40 3.09
C SER A 76 5.98 -14.13 4.59
N LEU A 77 6.31 -12.89 5.00
CA LEU A 77 6.38 -12.50 6.42
C LEU A 77 5.33 -11.46 6.82
N ALA A 78 4.31 -11.22 5.98
CA ALA A 78 3.36 -10.13 6.17
C ALA A 78 2.45 -10.28 7.41
N ASP A 79 2.29 -11.47 7.94
CA ASP A 79 1.50 -11.70 9.16
C ASP A 79 2.28 -11.36 10.44
N LEU A 80 3.60 -11.44 10.41
CA LEU A 80 4.45 -11.31 11.59
C LEU A 80 4.38 -9.94 12.28
N PRO A 81 4.37 -8.79 11.57
CA PRO A 81 4.32 -7.48 12.23
C PRO A 81 3.19 -7.34 13.24
N ALA A 82 2.05 -7.97 12.95
CA ALA A 82 0.85 -7.87 13.79
C ALA A 82 0.76 -8.96 14.86
N GLN A 83 1.48 -10.07 14.69
CA GLN A 83 1.48 -11.22 15.60
C GLN A 83 2.56 -11.09 16.68
N LEU A 84 3.68 -10.45 16.34
CA LEU A 84 4.81 -10.29 17.24
C LEU A 84 4.63 -9.07 18.16
N PRO A 85 5.15 -9.13 19.40
CA PRO A 85 5.24 -7.95 20.26
C PRO A 85 6.02 -6.83 19.59
N PRO A 86 5.72 -5.55 19.92
CA PRO A 86 6.55 -4.42 19.51
C PRO A 86 8.02 -4.63 19.89
N GLY A 87 8.92 -4.29 18.99
CA GLY A 87 10.37 -4.48 19.16
C GLY A 87 11.03 -4.65 17.79
N PHE A 88 12.36 -4.82 17.80
CA PHE A 88 13.16 -4.99 16.58
C PHE A 88 13.41 -6.47 16.31
N TYR A 89 13.34 -6.84 15.03
CA TYR A 89 13.51 -8.20 14.55
C TYR A 89 14.45 -8.22 13.33
N THR A 90 15.28 -9.26 13.24
CA THR A 90 16.12 -9.55 12.08
C THR A 90 15.69 -10.86 11.45
N VAL A 91 15.84 -11.01 10.15
CA VAL A 91 15.61 -12.28 9.46
C VAL A 91 16.94 -12.80 8.96
N SER A 92 17.31 -14.00 9.40
CA SER A 92 18.52 -14.69 8.97
C SER A 92 18.18 -15.65 7.82
N ALA A 93 18.33 -15.17 6.59
CA ALA A 93 18.14 -15.95 5.37
C ALA A 93 19.06 -15.43 4.26
N ASP A 94 19.48 -16.30 3.36
CA ASP A 94 20.22 -15.93 2.16
C ASP A 94 19.21 -15.38 1.13
N PHE A 95 18.93 -14.11 1.21
CA PHE A 95 18.07 -13.42 0.27
C PHE A 95 18.85 -12.93 -0.96
N SER A 96 18.27 -13.10 -2.13
CA SER A 96 18.59 -12.23 -3.26
C SER A 96 18.08 -10.81 -2.98
N GLU A 97 18.61 -9.80 -3.67
CA GLU A 97 18.13 -8.41 -3.58
C GLU A 97 16.60 -8.30 -3.76
N LYS A 98 16.07 -9.01 -4.76
CA LYS A 98 14.64 -9.03 -5.03
C LYS A 98 13.84 -9.58 -3.85
N GLU A 99 14.24 -10.72 -3.30
CA GLU A 99 13.54 -11.37 -2.18
C GLU A 99 13.60 -10.52 -0.92
N ALA A 100 14.76 -9.96 -0.59
CA ALA A 100 14.95 -9.04 0.52
C ALA A 100 14.05 -7.81 0.42
N THR A 101 13.99 -7.21 -0.79
CA THR A 101 13.17 -6.04 -1.11
C THR A 101 11.66 -6.37 -1.00
N GLU A 102 11.24 -7.51 -1.54
CA GLU A 102 9.84 -7.97 -1.46
C GLU A 102 9.42 -8.23 -0.02
N VAL A 103 10.24 -8.94 0.77
CA VAL A 103 9.94 -9.26 2.18
C VAL A 103 9.83 -7.99 3.03
N ALA A 104 10.78 -7.05 2.89
CA ALA A 104 10.73 -5.77 3.61
C ALA A 104 9.51 -4.92 3.19
N THR A 105 9.18 -4.91 1.90
CA THR A 105 7.99 -4.23 1.38
C THR A 105 6.72 -4.82 1.99
N GLY A 106 6.57 -6.15 1.96
CA GLY A 106 5.41 -6.85 2.49
C GLY A 106 5.23 -6.64 4.00
N TRP A 107 6.33 -6.68 4.75
CA TRP A 107 6.32 -6.36 6.19
C TRP A 107 5.72 -4.98 6.45
N SER A 108 6.23 -3.94 5.77
CA SER A 108 5.73 -2.58 5.94
C SER A 108 4.30 -2.40 5.46
N LEU A 109 3.90 -2.99 4.32
CA LEU A 109 2.54 -2.92 3.81
C LEU A 109 1.50 -3.57 4.73
N ALA A 110 1.91 -4.58 5.51
CA ALA A 110 1.05 -5.26 6.47
C ALA A 110 0.79 -4.44 7.75
N THR A 111 1.60 -3.42 8.00
CA THR A 111 1.40 -2.51 9.15
C THR A 111 0.48 -1.33 8.83
N TYR A 112 -0.04 -1.26 7.60
CA TYR A 112 -0.89 -0.16 7.18
C TYR A 112 -2.17 -0.07 8.02
N VAL A 113 -2.45 1.12 8.54
CA VAL A 113 -3.69 1.47 9.24
C VAL A 113 -4.20 2.78 8.70
N PHE A 114 -5.46 2.82 8.28
CA PHE A 114 -6.13 4.07 7.93
C PHE A 114 -6.65 4.73 9.21
N ASP A 115 -5.92 5.70 9.73
CA ASP A 115 -6.18 6.32 11.04
C ASP A 115 -6.54 7.82 10.97
N ARG A 116 -6.94 8.31 9.79
CA ARG A 116 -7.25 9.73 9.56
C ARG A 116 -8.36 10.26 10.47
N PHE A 117 -9.40 9.48 10.70
CA PHE A 117 -10.56 9.91 11.51
C PHE A 117 -10.52 9.38 12.95
N LYS A 118 -9.81 8.27 13.16
CA LYS A 118 -9.66 7.67 14.49
C LYS A 118 -8.25 7.12 14.62
N LYS A 119 -7.44 7.76 15.47
CA LYS A 119 -6.06 7.34 15.69
C LYS A 119 -5.99 5.92 16.23
N SER A 120 -5.19 5.10 15.55
CA SER A 120 -4.87 3.76 16.02
C SER A 120 -3.86 3.82 17.16
N LYS A 121 -4.05 2.94 18.16
CA LYS A 121 -3.05 2.67 19.20
C LYS A 121 -2.28 1.38 18.92
N LYS A 122 -2.50 0.76 17.75
CA LYS A 122 -1.82 -0.48 17.39
C LYS A 122 -0.36 -0.21 17.10
N GLU A 123 0.49 -0.89 17.82
CA GLU A 123 1.93 -0.94 17.55
C GLU A 123 2.27 -2.26 16.88
N PHE A 124 3.30 -2.27 16.06
CA PHE A 124 3.73 -3.43 15.30
C PHE A 124 5.20 -3.71 15.57
N ALA A 125 5.60 -4.93 15.32
CA ALA A 125 7.00 -5.30 15.28
C ALA A 125 7.73 -4.59 14.13
N THR A 126 8.97 -4.19 14.36
CA THR A 126 9.82 -3.48 13.39
C THR A 126 10.88 -4.44 12.83
N LEU A 127 10.91 -4.60 11.51
CA LEU A 127 11.95 -5.35 10.82
C LEU A 127 13.20 -4.49 10.65
N ILE A 128 14.35 -5.03 10.97
CA ILE A 128 15.62 -4.47 10.48
C ILE A 128 15.74 -4.85 9.02
N LEU A 129 15.93 -3.83 8.19
CA LEU A 129 16.04 -3.99 6.74
C LEU A 129 17.14 -5.01 6.41
N PRO A 130 16.85 -6.11 5.69
CA PRO A 130 17.89 -7.03 5.27
C PRO A 130 18.94 -6.34 4.39
N ASP A 131 20.21 -6.64 4.60
CA ASP A 131 21.34 -5.97 3.93
C ASP A 131 21.26 -6.00 2.39
N ALA A 132 20.67 -7.05 1.82
CA ALA A 132 20.50 -7.20 0.38
C ALA A 132 19.33 -6.37 -0.21
N ALA A 133 18.50 -5.74 0.63
CA ALA A 133 17.30 -5.05 0.14
C ALA A 133 17.59 -3.69 -0.50
N ASP A 134 16.93 -3.38 -1.62
CA ASP A 134 16.88 -2.02 -2.16
C ASP A 134 15.93 -1.14 -1.32
N GLU A 135 16.50 -0.38 -0.38
CA GLU A 135 15.77 0.53 0.51
C GLU A 135 14.92 1.53 -0.27
N ASN A 136 15.43 2.05 -1.39
CA ASN A 136 14.72 3.04 -2.19
C ASN A 136 13.48 2.43 -2.86
N MET A 137 13.60 1.19 -3.35
CA MET A 137 12.46 0.47 -3.93
C MET A 137 11.42 0.15 -2.85
N VAL A 138 11.82 -0.31 -1.66
CA VAL A 138 10.91 -0.54 -0.53
C VAL A 138 10.16 0.74 -0.18
N ARG A 139 10.89 1.85 0.05
CA ARG A 139 10.33 3.16 0.41
C ARG A 139 9.34 3.65 -0.64
N ARG A 140 9.73 3.62 -1.90
CA ARG A 140 8.93 4.04 -3.06
C ARG A 140 7.64 3.26 -3.17
N THR A 141 7.74 1.93 -3.11
CA THR A 141 6.59 1.03 -3.24
C THR A 141 5.61 1.19 -2.08
N VAL A 142 6.11 1.23 -0.84
CA VAL A 142 5.28 1.42 0.34
C VAL A 142 4.57 2.76 0.30
N LYS A 143 5.27 3.86 -0.06
CA LYS A 143 4.66 5.20 -0.13
C LYS A 143 3.58 5.27 -1.21
N ALA A 144 3.83 4.71 -2.40
CA ALA A 144 2.86 4.67 -3.49
C ALA A 144 1.61 3.86 -3.12
N ILE A 145 1.77 2.67 -2.55
CA ILE A 145 0.63 1.82 -2.17
C ILE A 145 -0.14 2.43 -0.99
N THR A 146 0.54 3.08 -0.04
CA THR A 146 -0.12 3.80 1.05
C THR A 146 -0.98 4.94 0.49
N LEU A 147 -0.46 5.74 -0.43
CA LEU A 147 -1.24 6.79 -1.12
C LEU A 147 -2.50 6.21 -1.77
N VAL A 148 -2.37 5.11 -2.51
CA VAL A 148 -3.52 4.44 -3.15
C VAL A 148 -4.56 4.00 -2.13
N ARG A 149 -4.11 3.34 -1.05
CA ARG A 149 -5.00 2.87 0.03
C ARG A 149 -5.68 4.03 0.75
N ASP A 150 -4.96 5.10 1.05
CA ASP A 150 -5.50 6.29 1.72
C ASP A 150 -6.60 6.94 0.88
N LEU A 151 -6.36 7.15 -0.42
CA LEU A 151 -7.35 7.72 -1.32
C LEU A 151 -8.61 6.86 -1.42
N ILE A 152 -8.47 5.53 -1.56
CA ILE A 152 -9.62 4.61 -1.68
C ILE A 152 -10.39 4.51 -0.36
N ASN A 153 -9.72 4.65 0.78
CA ASN A 153 -10.36 4.55 2.10
C ASN A 153 -11.12 5.82 2.50
N LEU A 154 -10.80 6.97 1.90
CA LEU A 154 -11.53 8.20 2.18
C LEU A 154 -13.01 8.06 1.80
N PRO A 155 -13.93 8.53 2.66
CA PRO A 155 -15.33 8.70 2.28
C PRO A 155 -15.49 9.69 1.12
N ALA A 156 -16.51 9.51 0.31
CA ALA A 156 -16.79 10.41 -0.82
C ALA A 156 -17.09 11.87 -0.40
N GLY A 157 -17.52 12.07 0.86
CA GLY A 157 -17.67 13.40 1.44
C GLY A 157 -16.35 14.14 1.65
N ASP A 158 -15.24 13.40 1.79
CA ASP A 158 -13.89 13.94 2.01
C ASP A 158 -13.02 13.90 0.75
N LEU A 159 -13.40 13.09 -0.24
CA LEU A 159 -12.69 12.92 -1.51
C LEU A 159 -13.65 12.99 -2.70
N GLY A 160 -14.13 14.18 -2.97
CA GLY A 160 -14.81 14.50 -4.24
C GLY A 160 -13.82 14.81 -5.37
N PRO A 161 -14.30 15.23 -6.56
CA PRO A 161 -13.46 15.63 -7.70
C PRO A 161 -12.39 16.66 -7.35
N SER A 162 -12.70 17.68 -6.55
CA SER A 162 -11.75 18.68 -6.07
C SER A 162 -10.72 18.11 -5.08
N GLY A 163 -11.15 17.18 -4.23
CA GLY A 163 -10.25 16.46 -3.32
C GLY A 163 -9.25 15.58 -4.07
N LEU A 164 -9.69 14.91 -5.14
CA LEU A 164 -8.84 14.11 -6.00
C LEU A 164 -7.84 14.97 -6.78
N GLU A 165 -8.29 16.15 -7.25
CA GLU A 165 -7.38 17.16 -7.84
C GLU A 165 -6.31 17.61 -6.86
N ALA A 166 -6.68 17.92 -5.61
CA ALA A 166 -5.72 18.33 -4.59
C ALA A 166 -4.68 17.23 -4.30
N ALA A 167 -5.10 15.97 -4.24
CA ALA A 167 -4.18 14.85 -4.09
C ALA A 167 -3.24 14.71 -5.30
N ALA A 168 -3.74 14.91 -6.51
CA ALA A 168 -2.93 14.92 -7.73
C ALA A 168 -1.92 16.06 -7.71
N SER A 169 -2.34 17.27 -7.29
CA SER A 169 -1.45 18.45 -7.16
C SER A 169 -0.34 18.22 -6.13
N GLN A 170 -0.63 17.52 -5.05
CA GLN A 170 0.38 17.17 -4.06
C GLN A 170 1.45 16.23 -4.65
N VAL A 171 1.03 15.22 -5.41
CA VAL A 171 1.97 14.32 -6.10
C VAL A 171 2.76 15.08 -7.16
N ALA A 172 2.11 15.90 -7.98
CA ALA A 172 2.78 16.69 -9.01
C ALA A 172 3.81 17.65 -8.41
N GLY A 173 3.44 18.35 -7.34
CA GLY A 173 4.31 19.32 -6.66
C GLY A 173 5.55 18.70 -6.02
N GLU A 174 5.48 17.43 -5.56
CA GLU A 174 6.63 16.73 -4.99
C GLU A 174 7.77 16.52 -6.02
N PHE A 175 7.42 16.46 -7.32
CA PHE A 175 8.36 16.20 -8.42
C PHE A 175 8.47 17.34 -9.42
N GLU A 176 7.96 18.52 -9.09
CA GLU A 176 7.93 19.69 -9.99
C GLU A 176 7.25 19.39 -11.34
N ALA A 177 6.26 18.46 -11.34
CA ALA A 177 5.49 18.14 -12.52
C ALA A 177 4.47 19.25 -12.82
N GLU A 178 4.24 19.51 -14.11
CA GLU A 178 3.23 20.47 -14.56
C GLU A 178 1.84 19.85 -14.42
N GLN A 179 0.88 20.59 -13.84
CA GLN A 179 -0.52 20.19 -13.78
C GLN A 179 -1.42 21.25 -14.39
N THR A 180 -2.34 20.81 -15.22
CA THR A 180 -3.44 21.62 -15.75
C THR A 180 -4.77 20.93 -15.47
N ASN A 181 -5.84 21.72 -15.27
CA ASN A 181 -7.17 21.19 -14.98
C ASN A 181 -8.19 21.86 -15.91
N ILE A 182 -9.09 21.07 -16.49
CA ILE A 182 -10.26 21.52 -17.24
C ILE A 182 -11.48 21.25 -16.40
N ILE A 183 -12.24 22.30 -15.98
CA ILE A 183 -13.24 22.18 -14.92
C ILE A 183 -14.62 22.62 -15.42
N GLY A 184 -15.65 21.88 -15.04
CA GLY A 184 -17.04 22.26 -15.26
C GLY A 184 -17.41 22.43 -16.73
N GLU A 185 -17.96 23.58 -17.11
CA GLU A 185 -18.39 23.90 -18.48
C GLU A 185 -17.24 23.96 -19.48
N ASP A 186 -16.01 24.23 -19.04
CA ASP A 186 -14.83 24.22 -19.91
C ASP A 186 -14.58 22.82 -20.51
N LEU A 187 -15.04 21.76 -19.86
CA LEU A 187 -15.00 20.40 -20.43
C LEU A 187 -15.73 20.31 -21.78
N LEU A 188 -16.80 21.06 -21.97
CA LEU A 188 -17.53 21.10 -23.25
C LEU A 188 -16.72 21.85 -24.30
N THR A 189 -16.12 22.98 -23.94
CA THR A 189 -15.26 23.80 -24.80
C THR A 189 -14.04 23.02 -25.30
N TYR A 190 -13.44 22.21 -24.42
CA TYR A 190 -12.27 21.41 -24.74
C TYR A 190 -12.61 19.99 -25.25
N HIS A 191 -13.87 19.73 -25.63
CA HIS A 191 -14.33 18.49 -26.25
C HIS A 191 -14.26 17.23 -25.34
N PHE A 192 -14.53 17.39 -24.03
CA PHE A 192 -14.71 16.29 -23.08
C PHE A 192 -16.16 16.17 -22.58
N PRO A 193 -17.17 16.08 -23.49
CA PRO A 193 -18.59 16.15 -23.10
C PRO A 193 -19.02 14.97 -22.22
N MET A 194 -18.38 13.80 -22.34
CA MET A 194 -18.74 12.63 -21.54
C MET A 194 -18.30 12.80 -20.06
N VAL A 195 -17.16 13.45 -19.81
CA VAL A 195 -16.73 13.78 -18.44
C VAL A 195 -17.70 14.74 -17.80
N HIS A 196 -18.09 15.80 -18.52
CA HIS A 196 -19.11 16.75 -18.09
C HIS A 196 -20.44 16.06 -17.83
N ALA A 197 -20.94 15.22 -18.76
CA ALA A 197 -22.24 14.58 -18.68
C ALA A 197 -22.39 13.70 -17.42
N VAL A 198 -21.35 12.99 -17.03
CA VAL A 198 -21.37 12.12 -15.83
C VAL A 198 -21.38 12.95 -14.55
N GLY A 199 -20.58 14.03 -14.48
CA GLY A 199 -20.36 14.77 -13.23
C GLY A 199 -21.26 16.00 -13.04
N ARG A 200 -22.03 16.46 -14.04
CA ARG A 200 -22.74 17.74 -14.03
C ARG A 200 -23.82 17.89 -12.95
N ALA A 201 -24.32 16.77 -12.40
CA ALA A 201 -25.36 16.82 -11.36
C ALA A 201 -24.77 17.00 -9.94
N ALA A 202 -23.49 16.81 -9.75
CA ALA A 202 -22.83 16.98 -8.47
C ALA A 202 -22.56 18.46 -8.14
N ALA A 203 -22.47 18.79 -6.86
CA ALA A 203 -22.11 20.14 -6.42
C ALA A 203 -20.60 20.42 -6.65
N ASP A 204 -19.76 19.41 -6.53
CA ASP A 204 -18.32 19.49 -6.86
C ASP A 204 -18.15 19.24 -8.35
N ALA A 205 -17.76 20.29 -9.09
CA ALA A 205 -17.73 20.29 -10.54
C ALA A 205 -16.81 19.19 -11.11
N PRO A 206 -17.24 18.49 -12.18
CA PRO A 206 -16.43 17.52 -12.90
C PRO A 206 -15.16 18.17 -13.45
N ARG A 207 -14.07 17.42 -13.55
CA ARG A 207 -12.82 17.93 -14.08
C ARG A 207 -11.96 16.87 -14.75
N LEU A 208 -11.16 17.31 -15.68
CA LEU A 208 -10.05 16.52 -16.22
C LEU A 208 -8.75 17.06 -15.63
N ILE A 209 -8.07 16.21 -14.86
CA ILE A 209 -6.75 16.51 -14.30
C ILE A 209 -5.71 15.96 -15.28
N ASP A 210 -4.75 16.79 -15.69
CA ASP A 210 -3.70 16.44 -16.65
C ASP A 210 -2.34 16.82 -16.06
N ILE A 211 -1.53 15.81 -15.73
CA ILE A 211 -0.18 15.98 -15.19
C ILE A 211 0.82 15.58 -16.27
N THR A 212 1.86 16.39 -16.47
CA THR A 212 2.97 16.07 -17.36
C THR A 212 4.32 16.20 -16.63
N TRP A 213 5.23 15.27 -16.91
CA TRP A 213 6.55 15.23 -16.29
C TRP A 213 7.59 14.60 -17.22
N GLY A 214 8.86 14.98 -17.03
CA GLY A 214 10.00 14.42 -17.74
C GLY A 214 10.34 15.13 -19.07
N ASP A 215 11.42 14.69 -19.69
CA ASP A 215 11.96 15.31 -20.92
C ASP A 215 10.98 15.14 -22.09
N LYS A 216 10.73 16.25 -22.80
CA LYS A 216 9.81 16.27 -23.96
C LYS A 216 10.28 15.37 -25.13
N SER A 217 11.57 15.08 -25.20
CA SER A 217 12.17 14.18 -26.21
C SER A 217 12.15 12.71 -25.84
N ALA A 218 11.90 12.37 -24.56
CA ALA A 218 11.86 11.02 -24.06
C ALA A 218 10.63 10.21 -24.57
N PRO A 219 10.67 8.88 -24.54
CA PRO A 219 9.54 8.04 -24.91
C PRO A 219 8.28 8.40 -24.11
N LYS A 220 7.15 8.53 -24.82
CA LYS A 220 5.88 8.91 -24.20
C LYS A 220 5.24 7.74 -23.47
N VAL A 221 4.85 7.98 -22.22
CA VAL A 221 4.01 7.08 -21.42
C VAL A 221 2.79 7.86 -20.98
N THR A 222 1.59 7.36 -21.26
CA THR A 222 0.34 7.97 -20.80
C THR A 222 -0.40 7.00 -19.89
N LEU A 223 -0.69 7.45 -18.68
CA LEU A 223 -1.53 6.75 -17.71
C LEU A 223 -2.91 7.41 -17.69
N VAL A 224 -3.95 6.60 -17.74
CA VAL A 224 -5.35 7.08 -17.66
C VAL A 224 -6.03 6.36 -16.53
N GLY A 225 -6.55 7.11 -15.55
CA GLY A 225 -7.19 6.55 -14.35
C GLY A 225 -8.65 6.98 -14.21
N LYS A 226 -9.56 6.01 -14.06
CA LYS A 226 -10.96 6.29 -13.73
C LYS A 226 -11.05 6.99 -12.38
N GLY A 227 -11.58 8.22 -12.36
CA GLY A 227 -11.70 9.10 -11.20
C GLY A 227 -13.13 9.36 -10.75
N VAL A 228 -14.00 8.35 -10.76
CA VAL A 228 -15.37 8.49 -10.27
C VAL A 228 -15.38 8.41 -8.74
N CYS A 229 -15.45 9.56 -8.07
CA CYS A 229 -15.30 9.67 -6.61
C CYS A 229 -16.44 9.01 -5.84
N PHE A 230 -17.65 9.03 -6.42
CA PHE A 230 -18.78 8.22 -5.99
C PHE A 230 -19.69 7.93 -7.17
N ASP A 231 -20.30 6.74 -7.22
CA ASP A 231 -21.16 6.33 -8.33
C ASP A 231 -22.50 5.79 -7.86
N THR A 232 -23.53 6.64 -7.96
CA THR A 232 -24.93 6.26 -7.68
C THR A 232 -25.57 5.48 -8.82
N GLY A 233 -24.96 5.47 -10.00
CA GLY A 233 -25.59 5.05 -11.27
C GLY A 233 -26.31 6.17 -12.00
N GLY A 234 -26.47 7.33 -11.39
CA GLY A 234 -27.31 8.41 -11.91
C GLY A 234 -28.81 8.06 -11.81
N LEU A 235 -29.60 8.34 -12.84
CA LEU A 235 -31.03 7.97 -12.84
C LEU A 235 -31.27 6.46 -12.95
N ASP A 236 -30.32 5.69 -13.47
CA ASP A 236 -30.31 4.21 -13.39
C ASP A 236 -29.64 3.80 -12.05
N LEU A 237 -30.42 4.04 -10.98
CA LEU A 237 -29.91 4.00 -9.61
C LEU A 237 -29.49 2.58 -9.18
N LYS A 238 -28.26 2.46 -8.70
CA LYS A 238 -27.73 1.20 -8.19
C LYS A 238 -28.51 0.69 -6.97
N PRO A 239 -28.65 -0.64 -6.80
CA PRO A 239 -29.13 -1.21 -5.55
C PRO A 239 -28.20 -0.83 -4.38
N SER A 240 -28.75 -0.70 -3.17
CA SER A 240 -28.01 -0.28 -1.96
C SER A 240 -26.74 -1.11 -1.72
N SER A 241 -26.79 -2.43 -1.91
CA SER A 241 -25.65 -3.34 -1.73
C SER A 241 -24.51 -3.07 -2.72
N ALA A 242 -24.81 -2.64 -3.95
CA ALA A 242 -23.82 -2.28 -4.95
C ALA A 242 -23.27 -0.87 -4.74
N MET A 243 -24.12 0.05 -4.23
CA MET A 243 -23.75 1.46 -4.03
C MET A 243 -22.83 1.66 -2.81
N LEU A 244 -23.01 0.87 -1.76
CA LEU A 244 -22.31 1.03 -0.46
C LEU A 244 -20.78 1.19 -0.59
N MET A 245 -20.17 0.51 -1.55
CA MET A 245 -18.73 0.54 -1.75
C MET A 245 -18.27 1.50 -2.86
N MET A 246 -19.16 2.34 -3.41
CA MET A 246 -18.82 3.16 -4.58
C MET A 246 -17.87 4.33 -4.32
N LYS A 247 -17.47 4.59 -3.06
CA LYS A 247 -16.32 5.43 -2.74
C LYS A 247 -15.02 4.92 -3.37
N LYS A 248 -14.92 3.61 -3.66
CA LYS A 248 -13.77 2.97 -4.32
C LYS A 248 -13.72 3.20 -5.83
N ASP A 249 -14.74 3.80 -6.44
CA ASP A 249 -14.85 3.82 -7.90
C ASP A 249 -13.84 4.77 -8.58
N MET A 250 -13.09 5.50 -7.78
CA MET A 250 -11.91 6.27 -8.17
C MET A 250 -10.58 5.49 -7.99
N GLY A 251 -10.63 4.21 -7.69
CA GLY A 251 -9.44 3.37 -7.47
C GLY A 251 -8.48 3.34 -8.67
N GLY A 252 -8.98 3.47 -9.90
CA GLY A 252 -8.16 3.62 -11.09
C GLY A 252 -7.31 4.89 -11.06
N ALA A 253 -7.90 6.02 -10.66
CA ALA A 253 -7.17 7.29 -10.47
C ALA A 253 -6.13 7.19 -9.36
N ALA A 254 -6.50 6.60 -8.21
CA ALA A 254 -5.56 6.38 -7.11
C ALA A 254 -4.36 5.52 -7.57
N THR A 255 -4.62 4.44 -8.31
CA THR A 255 -3.58 3.54 -8.83
C THR A 255 -2.62 4.26 -9.79
N VAL A 256 -3.13 5.06 -10.74
CA VAL A 256 -2.25 5.78 -11.67
C VAL A 256 -1.47 6.90 -10.98
N LEU A 257 -2.00 7.52 -9.92
CA LEU A 257 -1.24 8.48 -9.09
C LEU A 257 -0.11 7.77 -8.33
N GLY A 258 -0.38 6.61 -7.73
CA GLY A 258 0.66 5.81 -7.09
C GLY A 258 1.74 5.36 -8.07
N LEU A 259 1.36 4.92 -9.28
CA LEU A 259 2.30 4.52 -10.33
C LEU A 259 3.09 5.73 -10.84
N ALA A 260 2.45 6.89 -11.05
CA ALA A 260 3.13 8.12 -11.43
C ALA A 260 4.17 8.54 -10.39
N TYR A 261 3.80 8.47 -9.09
CA TYR A 261 4.74 8.67 -8.00
C TYR A 261 5.98 7.76 -8.15
N MET A 262 5.77 6.46 -8.38
CA MET A 262 6.89 5.50 -8.53
C MET A 262 7.78 5.81 -9.73
N ILE A 263 7.18 6.19 -10.87
CA ILE A 263 7.92 6.55 -12.10
C ILE A 263 8.78 7.79 -11.87
N MET A 264 8.21 8.82 -11.26
CA MET A 264 8.88 10.09 -11.00
C MET A 264 9.97 9.95 -9.94
N ASP A 265 9.69 9.27 -8.82
CA ASP A 265 10.68 9.01 -7.75
C ASP A 265 11.85 8.11 -8.23
N ALA A 266 11.60 7.23 -9.19
CA ALA A 266 12.65 6.43 -9.82
C ALA A 266 13.46 7.21 -10.87
N GLY A 267 13.04 8.41 -11.26
CA GLY A 267 13.70 9.19 -12.30
C GLY A 267 13.71 8.48 -13.65
N LEU A 268 12.65 7.71 -14.00
CA LEU A 268 12.65 6.96 -15.24
C LEU A 268 12.75 7.89 -16.47
N PRO A 269 13.52 7.51 -17.52
CA PRO A 269 13.73 8.35 -18.70
C PRO A 269 12.51 8.30 -19.64
N VAL A 270 11.38 8.81 -19.18
CA VAL A 270 10.13 8.84 -19.93
C VAL A 270 9.49 10.23 -19.88
N ARG A 271 8.72 10.56 -20.92
CA ARG A 271 7.79 11.69 -20.90
C ARG A 271 6.44 11.19 -20.41
N LEU A 272 6.21 11.34 -19.11
CA LEU A 272 4.99 10.90 -18.46
C LEU A 272 3.84 11.90 -18.69
N ARG A 273 2.64 11.38 -18.94
CA ARG A 273 1.38 12.11 -18.85
C ARG A 273 0.38 11.27 -18.04
N VAL A 274 -0.31 11.90 -17.10
CA VAL A 274 -1.37 11.27 -16.30
C VAL A 274 -2.67 12.01 -16.54
N LEU A 275 -3.72 11.30 -16.98
CA LEU A 275 -5.05 11.83 -17.23
C LEU A 275 -6.05 11.20 -16.28
N ILE A 276 -6.75 12.05 -15.51
CA ILE A 276 -7.76 11.60 -14.55
C ILE A 276 -9.05 12.40 -14.78
N PRO A 277 -10.07 11.82 -15.44
CA PRO A 277 -11.42 12.36 -15.43
C PRO A 277 -12.02 12.16 -14.03
N ALA A 278 -12.02 13.22 -13.22
CA ALA A 278 -12.53 13.23 -11.86
C ALA A 278 -13.97 13.74 -11.84
N VAL A 279 -14.90 12.90 -11.42
CA VAL A 279 -16.33 13.18 -11.42
C VAL A 279 -17.01 12.53 -10.21
N GLU A 280 -18.20 12.99 -9.87
CA GLU A 280 -19.15 12.27 -9.04
C GLU A 280 -20.42 12.00 -9.86
N ASN A 281 -20.79 10.74 -10.04
CA ASN A 281 -22.06 10.36 -10.67
C ASN A 281 -23.16 10.41 -9.61
N SER A 282 -23.83 11.56 -9.53
CA SER A 282 -24.82 11.88 -8.51
C SER A 282 -26.19 12.15 -9.10
N VAL A 283 -27.25 11.99 -8.30
CA VAL A 283 -28.61 12.35 -8.66
C VAL A 283 -28.95 13.81 -8.33
N SER A 284 -28.22 14.43 -7.40
CA SER A 284 -28.32 15.85 -7.07
C SER A 284 -27.05 16.32 -6.33
N GLY A 285 -26.83 17.65 -6.33
CA GLY A 285 -25.63 18.25 -5.74
C GLY A 285 -25.49 18.07 -4.22
N ASN A 286 -26.59 17.85 -3.51
CA ASN A 286 -26.65 17.72 -2.06
C ASN A 286 -27.08 16.32 -1.59
N ALA A 287 -27.07 15.31 -2.46
CA ALA A 287 -27.39 13.95 -2.07
C ALA A 287 -26.37 13.42 -1.06
N PHE A 288 -26.87 12.80 0.03
CA PHE A 288 -26.02 12.09 0.99
C PHE A 288 -25.42 10.83 0.35
N ARG A 289 -24.17 10.57 0.65
CA ARG A 289 -23.44 9.37 0.22
C ARG A 289 -23.19 8.46 1.42
N PRO A 290 -23.49 7.15 1.34
CA PRO A 290 -23.24 6.21 2.43
C PRO A 290 -21.75 5.98 2.70
#